data_b410b5385cffe896b6ee0ae8850a5f15
#
_entry.id   b410b5385cffe896b6ee0ae8850a5f15
#
_cell.length_a   1.000
_cell.length_b   1.000
_cell.length_c   1.000
_cell.angle_alpha   90.00
_cell.angle_beta   90.00
_cell.angle_gamma   90.00
#
_symmetry.space_group_name_H-M   'P 1'
#
loop_
_entity.id
_entity.type
_entity.pdbx_description
1 polymer ?
#
loop_
_entity_poly.entity_id
_entity_poly.type
_entity_poly.pdbx_seq_one_letter_code
_entity_poly.pdbx_strand_id
1 'polypeptide(L)'
;MSLDRILIANRSEIAMRVARTVADRGGKSILPYTAEDLTAPATALADEAYALPAGSGYTDAQAILELAKSTGAQAIHPGYGFLAENVEFAKAVIEAGITWIGPAPEAMEALGDKMSARQVAESAGVDPVPGITDAVTEASVVKEFAARYGYPVALKRTDGGGGRGITVLYNDDEVDTTPALDEFQTATPGTAGGTVTQILEKFITHARHVETQCARDAFGNFAVVSTRDCTLQRRNQKLLEEAPAPFLPADIEQKLVENSRRLFEAVNYVGVGTCEFLYTDEGGLWFLEVNPRLQVEHCVSEEVSGTDLVDIQLRLAEGQRLPQLEPVQGHSIELRITCEDPSRALAPTTGTITGVHWPAGHGVRVESGIAVGDEVTPFF
;
A
#
# COMPACT_ATOMS: atom_id res chain seq x y z
N MET A 1 23.67 5.47 12.59
CA MET A 1 24.28 4.16 12.95
C MET A 1 23.99 3.24 11.77
N SER A 2 24.97 2.52 11.25
CA SER A 2 24.70 1.61 10.10
C SER A 2 23.82 0.45 10.54
N LEU A 3 22.84 0.10 9.71
CA LEU A 3 21.95 -1.03 9.91
C LEU A 3 22.49 -2.22 9.11
N ASP A 4 23.25 -3.08 9.78
CA ASP A 4 23.99 -4.16 9.12
C ASP A 4 23.26 -5.52 9.19
N ARG A 5 22.26 -5.67 10.06
CA ARG A 5 21.46 -6.89 10.22
C ARG A 5 19.96 -6.55 10.20
N ILE A 6 19.29 -6.92 9.13
CA ILE A 6 17.90 -6.51 8.88
C ILE A 6 17.01 -7.75 8.76
N LEU A 7 16.01 -7.85 9.64
CA LEU A 7 14.95 -8.84 9.47
C LEU A 7 13.94 -8.31 8.48
N ILE A 8 13.61 -9.11 7.46
CA ILE A 8 12.62 -8.79 6.43
C ILE A 8 11.33 -9.52 6.80
N ALA A 9 10.38 -8.80 7.40
CA ALA A 9 9.11 -9.37 7.87
C ALA A 9 8.12 -9.59 6.71
N ASN A 10 8.57 -10.32 5.70
CA ASN A 10 7.82 -10.57 4.46
C ASN A 10 8.33 -11.83 3.75
N ARG A 11 7.80 -12.12 2.57
CA ARG A 11 8.11 -13.29 1.75
C ARG A 11 8.23 -12.93 0.26
N SER A 12 8.53 -13.93 -0.57
CA SER A 12 8.42 -13.88 -2.03
C SER A 12 9.25 -12.74 -2.66
N GLU A 13 8.74 -12.09 -3.70
CA GLU A 13 9.45 -11.09 -4.50
C GLU A 13 9.92 -9.89 -3.68
N ILE A 14 9.08 -9.39 -2.76
CA ILE A 14 9.46 -8.21 -1.95
C ILE A 14 10.56 -8.54 -0.93
N ALA A 15 10.56 -9.75 -0.37
CA ALA A 15 11.65 -10.17 0.50
C ALA A 15 12.98 -10.24 -0.26
N MET A 16 12.96 -10.77 -1.48
CA MET A 16 14.13 -10.79 -2.37
C MET A 16 14.58 -9.39 -2.76
N ARG A 17 13.62 -8.49 -3.06
CA ARG A 17 13.88 -7.10 -3.41
C ARG A 17 14.62 -6.37 -2.30
N VAL A 18 14.13 -6.49 -1.06
CA VAL A 18 14.76 -5.89 0.11
C VAL A 18 16.12 -6.52 0.39
N ALA A 19 16.24 -7.86 0.32
CA ALA A 19 17.49 -8.57 0.57
C ALA A 19 18.60 -8.14 -0.39
N ARG A 20 18.30 -7.87 -1.66
CA ARG A 20 19.28 -7.34 -2.64
C ARG A 20 19.84 -6.00 -2.20
N THR A 21 19.01 -5.04 -1.83
CA THR A 21 19.49 -3.73 -1.34
C THR A 21 20.30 -3.86 -0.06
N VAL A 22 19.89 -4.74 0.87
CA VAL A 22 20.67 -5.03 2.07
C VAL A 22 22.07 -5.56 1.72
N ALA A 23 22.15 -6.50 0.78
CA ALA A 23 23.42 -7.05 0.29
C ALA A 23 24.29 -5.99 -0.42
N ASP A 24 23.70 -5.15 -1.27
CA ASP A 24 24.39 -4.05 -1.97
C ASP A 24 25.00 -3.03 -0.99
N ARG A 25 24.39 -2.87 0.18
CA ARG A 25 24.91 -2.06 1.28
C ARG A 25 25.95 -2.79 2.15
N GLY A 26 26.23 -4.07 1.86
CA GLY A 26 27.14 -4.91 2.65
C GLY A 26 26.55 -5.42 3.97
N GLY A 27 25.23 -5.29 4.14
CA GLY A 27 24.49 -5.82 5.29
C GLY A 27 24.13 -7.29 5.14
N LYS A 28 23.41 -7.82 6.14
CA LYS A 28 22.90 -9.19 6.18
C LYS A 28 21.38 -9.19 6.32
N SER A 29 20.74 -9.92 5.44
CA SER A 29 19.31 -10.18 5.46
C SER A 29 18.95 -11.38 6.32
N ILE A 30 17.93 -11.25 7.16
CA ILE A 30 17.35 -12.30 7.99
C ILE A 30 15.92 -12.50 7.54
N LEU A 31 15.57 -13.70 7.11
CA LEU A 31 14.25 -14.01 6.57
C LEU A 31 13.51 -15.03 7.45
N PRO A 32 12.30 -14.70 7.97
CA PRO A 32 11.37 -15.70 8.46
C PRO A 32 10.77 -16.49 7.29
N TYR A 33 10.51 -17.78 7.47
CA TYR A 33 9.75 -18.55 6.50
C TYR A 33 8.78 -19.53 7.16
N THR A 34 7.66 -19.78 6.50
CA THR A 34 6.71 -20.85 6.86
C THR A 34 7.10 -22.16 6.17
N ALA A 35 6.49 -23.28 6.57
CA ALA A 35 6.81 -24.59 5.97
C ALA A 35 6.62 -24.59 4.45
N GLU A 36 5.64 -23.83 3.95
CA GLU A 36 5.34 -23.68 2.53
C GLU A 36 6.43 -22.96 1.75
N ASP A 37 7.17 -22.07 2.40
CA ASP A 37 8.23 -21.27 1.79
C ASP A 37 9.64 -21.81 2.03
N LEU A 38 9.78 -23.02 2.59
CA LEU A 38 11.07 -23.64 2.87
C LEU A 38 12.01 -23.67 1.66
N THR A 39 11.47 -23.97 0.49
CA THR A 39 12.21 -24.06 -0.78
C THR A 39 12.06 -22.83 -1.67
N ALA A 40 11.35 -21.79 -1.21
CA ALA A 40 11.12 -20.60 -1.98
C ALA A 40 12.42 -19.85 -2.32
N PRO A 41 12.52 -19.20 -3.47
CA PRO A 41 13.71 -18.45 -3.89
C PRO A 41 14.17 -17.41 -2.85
N ALA A 42 13.25 -16.78 -2.14
CA ALA A 42 13.57 -15.80 -1.10
C ALA A 42 14.34 -16.44 0.07
N THR A 43 13.95 -17.64 0.48
CA THR A 43 14.59 -18.38 1.56
C THR A 43 16.04 -18.79 1.18
N ALA A 44 16.26 -19.11 -0.08
CA ALA A 44 17.59 -19.44 -0.61
C ALA A 44 18.48 -18.20 -0.82
N LEU A 45 17.90 -17.03 -1.07
CA LEU A 45 18.62 -15.77 -1.34
C LEU A 45 19.10 -15.09 -0.05
N ALA A 46 18.35 -15.19 1.04
CA ALA A 46 18.66 -14.52 2.29
C ALA A 46 19.98 -15.04 2.89
N ASP A 47 20.74 -14.16 3.56
CA ASP A 47 21.96 -14.55 4.27
C ASP A 47 21.67 -15.54 5.41
N GLU A 48 20.56 -15.34 6.09
CA GLU A 48 20.08 -16.19 7.18
C GLU A 48 18.56 -16.38 7.02
N ALA A 49 18.10 -17.62 7.12
CA ALA A 49 16.66 -17.94 7.04
C ALA A 49 16.25 -18.83 8.23
N TYR A 50 15.10 -18.52 8.83
CA TYR A 50 14.61 -19.19 10.03
C TYR A 50 13.15 -19.59 9.90
N ALA A 51 12.84 -20.82 10.24
CA ALA A 51 11.46 -21.29 10.27
C ALA A 51 10.67 -20.58 11.38
N LEU A 52 9.49 -20.10 11.04
CA LEU A 52 8.52 -19.65 12.04
C LEU A 52 7.98 -20.86 12.82
N PRO A 53 7.53 -20.67 14.08
CA PRO A 53 6.88 -21.72 14.84
C PRO A 53 5.71 -22.36 14.08
N ALA A 54 5.47 -23.64 14.30
CA ALA A 54 4.35 -24.34 13.65
C ALA A 54 3.01 -23.66 13.99
N GLY A 55 2.24 -23.31 12.96
CA GLY A 55 0.98 -22.60 13.09
C GLY A 55 1.10 -21.08 13.09
N SER A 56 2.31 -20.51 13.14
CA SER A 56 2.56 -19.09 12.93
C SER A 56 2.70 -18.77 11.45
N GLY A 57 2.35 -17.55 11.07
CA GLY A 57 2.50 -17.03 9.71
C GLY A 57 3.12 -15.62 9.71
N TYR A 58 3.19 -15.00 8.55
CA TYR A 58 3.79 -13.67 8.38
C TYR A 58 3.00 -12.53 9.04
N THR A 59 1.80 -12.81 9.56
CA THR A 59 0.99 -11.88 10.36
C THR A 59 1.13 -12.07 11.87
N ASP A 60 1.94 -13.05 12.30
CA ASP A 60 2.23 -13.31 13.71
C ASP A 60 3.30 -12.33 14.21
N ALA A 61 2.84 -11.18 14.69
CA ALA A 61 3.69 -10.09 15.17
C ALA A 61 4.65 -10.53 16.28
N GLN A 62 4.16 -11.41 17.19
CA GLN A 62 4.99 -11.88 18.29
C GLN A 62 6.11 -12.81 17.83
N ALA A 63 5.79 -13.79 16.96
CA ALA A 63 6.79 -14.71 16.42
C ALA A 63 7.88 -13.97 15.63
N ILE A 64 7.49 -12.98 14.81
CA ILE A 64 8.43 -12.15 14.06
C ILE A 64 9.34 -11.32 14.99
N LEU A 65 8.77 -10.71 16.03
CA LEU A 65 9.54 -9.90 16.99
C LEU A 65 10.51 -10.76 17.82
N GLU A 66 10.09 -11.94 18.26
CA GLU A 66 10.94 -12.88 18.98
C GLU A 66 12.09 -13.38 18.10
N LEU A 67 11.83 -13.64 16.81
CA LEU A 67 12.87 -13.99 15.86
C LEU A 67 13.87 -12.84 15.69
N ALA A 68 13.40 -11.61 15.55
CA ALA A 68 14.29 -10.45 15.44
C ALA A 68 15.20 -10.29 16.65
N LYS A 69 14.67 -10.49 17.87
CA LYS A 69 15.44 -10.45 19.12
C LYS A 69 16.47 -11.58 19.18
N SER A 70 16.07 -12.80 18.88
CA SER A 70 16.93 -13.99 18.99
C SER A 70 18.08 -14.00 17.98
N THR A 71 17.88 -13.40 16.81
CA THR A 71 18.88 -13.30 15.74
C THR A 71 19.76 -12.05 15.85
N GLY A 72 19.45 -11.15 16.77
CA GLY A 72 20.17 -9.88 16.93
C GLY A 72 19.94 -8.93 15.73
N ALA A 73 18.76 -8.96 15.13
CA ALA A 73 18.38 -8.01 14.11
C ALA A 73 18.37 -6.57 14.67
N GLN A 74 19.01 -5.65 13.96
CA GLN A 74 19.07 -4.23 14.34
C GLN A 74 17.84 -3.47 13.85
N ALA A 75 17.23 -3.96 12.76
CA ALA A 75 16.06 -3.35 12.17
C ALA A 75 15.11 -4.40 11.60
N ILE A 76 13.84 -4.00 11.44
CA ILE A 76 12.82 -4.77 10.74
C ILE A 76 12.33 -3.97 9.55
N HIS A 77 12.41 -4.57 8.35
CA HIS A 77 11.77 -4.06 7.13
C HIS A 77 10.48 -4.84 6.88
N PRO A 78 9.31 -4.19 6.89
CA PRO A 78 8.04 -4.89 6.76
C PRO A 78 7.65 -5.21 5.30
N GLY A 79 8.29 -4.59 4.30
CA GLY A 79 7.85 -4.66 2.91
C GLY A 79 6.48 -4.00 2.71
N TYR A 80 5.55 -4.74 2.12
CA TYR A 80 4.13 -4.38 1.96
C TYR A 80 3.22 -5.57 2.33
N GLY A 81 1.93 -5.31 2.61
CA GLY A 81 1.02 -6.33 3.13
C GLY A 81 1.41 -6.79 4.54
N PHE A 82 0.84 -7.91 4.99
CA PHE A 82 1.07 -8.50 6.31
C PHE A 82 1.12 -7.48 7.46
N LEU A 83 2.30 -7.24 8.04
CA LEU A 83 2.51 -6.35 9.18
C LEU A 83 2.94 -4.92 8.80
N ALA A 84 3.03 -4.60 7.51
CA ALA A 84 3.58 -3.32 7.04
C ALA A 84 2.76 -2.08 7.49
N GLU A 85 1.46 -2.26 7.72
CA GLU A 85 0.55 -1.22 8.20
C GLU A 85 0.05 -1.48 9.63
N ASN A 86 0.66 -2.44 10.33
CA ASN A 86 0.27 -2.78 11.70
C ASN A 86 0.97 -1.86 12.70
N VAL A 87 0.23 -0.88 13.20
CA VAL A 87 0.71 0.14 14.15
C VAL A 87 1.23 -0.47 15.44
N GLU A 88 0.51 -1.44 16.00
CA GLU A 88 0.89 -2.08 17.26
C GLU A 88 2.19 -2.89 17.11
N PHE A 89 2.38 -3.52 15.96
CA PHE A 89 3.64 -4.18 15.65
C PHE A 89 4.80 -3.18 15.54
N ALA A 90 4.61 -2.06 14.84
CA ALA A 90 5.63 -1.01 14.74
C ALA A 90 6.01 -0.47 16.14
N LYS A 91 5.02 -0.21 17.01
CA LYS A 91 5.25 0.18 18.41
C LYS A 91 6.07 -0.87 19.16
N ALA A 92 5.68 -2.15 19.08
CA ALA A 92 6.37 -3.23 19.77
C ALA A 92 7.82 -3.42 19.30
N VAL A 93 8.10 -3.21 18.00
CA VAL A 93 9.46 -3.24 17.44
C VAL A 93 10.31 -2.11 18.04
N ILE A 94 9.78 -0.89 18.08
CA ILE A 94 10.46 0.30 18.64
C ILE A 94 10.71 0.11 20.14
N GLU A 95 9.71 -0.34 20.90
CA GLU A 95 9.82 -0.63 22.33
C GLU A 95 10.87 -1.72 22.65
N ALA A 96 11.05 -2.64 21.73
CA ALA A 96 12.09 -3.66 21.84
C ALA A 96 13.51 -3.12 21.55
N GLY A 97 13.65 -1.84 21.20
CA GLY A 97 14.95 -1.23 20.86
C GLY A 97 15.44 -1.60 19.45
N ILE A 98 14.54 -2.11 18.59
CA ILE A 98 14.83 -2.48 17.21
C ILE A 98 14.33 -1.34 16.29
N THR A 99 15.10 -0.98 15.26
CA THR A 99 14.71 0.08 14.33
C THR A 99 13.57 -0.42 13.43
N TRP A 100 12.46 0.31 13.43
CA TRP A 100 11.38 0.13 12.47
C TRP A 100 11.72 0.85 11.17
N ILE A 101 11.77 0.13 10.04
CA ILE A 101 11.99 0.73 8.72
C ILE A 101 10.64 1.08 8.12
N GLY A 102 10.17 2.27 8.45
CA GLY A 102 8.85 2.79 8.08
C GLY A 102 8.60 4.11 8.79
N PRO A 103 7.42 4.72 8.59
CA PRO A 103 7.02 5.93 9.32
C PRO A 103 6.78 5.65 10.80
N ALA A 104 6.75 6.72 11.58
CA ALA A 104 6.39 6.61 12.99
C ALA A 104 4.96 6.08 13.17
N PRO A 105 4.68 5.31 14.24
CA PRO A 105 3.35 4.75 14.51
C PRO A 105 2.24 5.80 14.47
N GLU A 106 2.49 7.00 14.96
CA GLU A 106 1.52 8.10 14.98
C GLU A 106 1.15 8.56 13.56
N ALA A 107 2.12 8.58 12.64
CA ALA A 107 1.86 8.90 11.24
C ALA A 107 1.11 7.75 10.54
N MET A 108 1.41 6.50 10.91
CA MET A 108 0.66 5.33 10.43
C MET A 108 -0.79 5.37 10.90
N GLU A 109 -1.06 5.68 12.16
CA GLU A 109 -2.43 5.84 12.70
C GLU A 109 -3.19 6.95 11.98
N ALA A 110 -2.56 8.11 11.80
CA ALA A 110 -3.18 9.27 11.20
C ALA A 110 -3.54 9.08 9.71
N LEU A 111 -2.74 8.30 8.98
CA LEU A 111 -2.89 8.14 7.52
C LEU A 111 -3.42 6.76 7.10
N GLY A 112 -3.29 5.73 7.94
CA GLY A 112 -3.72 4.36 7.63
C GLY A 112 -5.23 4.14 7.79
N ASP A 113 -5.89 4.90 8.66
CA ASP A 113 -7.34 4.89 8.78
C ASP A 113 -7.97 5.91 7.83
N LYS A 114 -8.96 5.49 7.04
CA LYS A 114 -9.59 6.33 6.01
C LYS A 114 -10.23 7.60 6.57
N MET A 115 -10.79 7.51 7.77
CA MET A 115 -11.45 8.65 8.41
C MET A 115 -10.43 9.66 8.90
N SER A 116 -9.40 9.18 9.58
CA SER A 116 -8.29 10.01 10.06
C SER A 116 -7.52 10.66 8.91
N ALA A 117 -7.20 9.89 7.85
CA ALA A 117 -6.53 10.40 6.67
C ALA A 117 -7.32 11.52 5.97
N ARG A 118 -8.65 11.38 5.91
CA ARG A 118 -9.55 12.42 5.39
C ARG A 118 -9.47 13.70 6.24
N GLN A 119 -9.53 13.59 7.55
CA GLN A 119 -9.41 14.74 8.47
C GLN A 119 -8.05 15.43 8.34
N VAL A 120 -6.97 14.64 8.19
CA VAL A 120 -5.64 15.15 7.91
C VAL A 120 -5.64 15.94 6.59
N ALA A 121 -6.22 15.39 5.52
CA ALA A 121 -6.29 16.03 4.22
C ALA A 121 -7.05 17.36 4.30
N GLU A 122 -8.25 17.38 4.89
CA GLU A 122 -9.06 18.59 5.06
C GLU A 122 -8.31 19.66 5.86
N SER A 123 -7.65 19.28 6.96
CA SER A 123 -6.86 20.21 7.78
C SER A 123 -5.60 20.75 7.07
N ALA A 124 -5.03 19.96 6.17
CA ALA A 124 -3.89 20.34 5.33
C ALA A 124 -4.31 21.17 4.09
N GLY A 125 -5.62 21.40 3.88
CA GLY A 125 -6.14 22.08 2.70
C GLY A 125 -5.98 21.25 1.42
N VAL A 126 -6.08 19.94 1.53
CA VAL A 126 -6.11 18.98 0.44
C VAL A 126 -7.53 18.42 0.33
N ASP A 127 -8.14 18.56 -0.83
CA ASP A 127 -9.54 18.17 -1.04
C ASP A 127 -9.69 16.65 -1.12
N PRO A 128 -10.34 15.98 -0.15
CA PRO A 128 -10.69 14.57 -0.30
C PRO A 128 -11.92 14.42 -1.18
N VAL A 129 -12.16 13.18 -1.66
CA VAL A 129 -13.43 12.87 -2.34
C VAL A 129 -14.59 13.30 -1.45
N PRO A 130 -15.59 14.12 -1.94
CA PRO A 130 -16.71 14.56 -1.11
C PRO A 130 -17.40 13.37 -0.43
N GLY A 131 -17.68 13.46 0.86
CA GLY A 131 -18.29 12.36 1.62
C GLY A 131 -18.76 12.77 3.00
N ILE A 132 -19.48 11.86 3.63
CA ILE A 132 -19.92 11.91 5.03
C ILE A 132 -19.22 10.79 5.77
N THR A 133 -18.51 11.14 6.83
CA THR A 133 -17.71 10.24 7.65
C THR A 133 -18.50 9.66 8.84
N ASP A 134 -19.59 10.30 9.21
CA ASP A 134 -20.52 9.74 10.19
C ASP A 134 -21.24 8.53 9.60
N ALA A 135 -21.64 7.63 10.48
CA ALA A 135 -22.36 6.42 10.05
C ALA A 135 -23.67 6.78 9.34
N VAL A 136 -23.83 6.31 8.11
CA VAL A 136 -25.02 6.58 7.29
C VAL A 136 -25.91 5.34 7.32
N THR A 137 -27.11 5.52 7.86
CA THR A 137 -28.14 4.47 8.00
C THR A 137 -29.48 4.84 7.39
N GLU A 138 -29.65 6.11 6.95
CA GLU A 138 -30.91 6.63 6.46
C GLU A 138 -30.85 7.01 4.99
N ALA A 139 -31.83 6.59 4.21
CA ALA A 139 -31.99 6.94 2.80
C ALA A 139 -32.08 8.46 2.56
N SER A 140 -32.69 9.20 3.51
CA SER A 140 -32.79 10.67 3.45
C SER A 140 -31.44 11.37 3.40
N VAL A 141 -30.47 10.89 4.21
CA VAL A 141 -29.10 11.43 4.23
C VAL A 141 -28.39 11.19 2.90
N VAL A 142 -28.57 10.00 2.31
CA VAL A 142 -27.99 9.67 1.00
C VAL A 142 -28.56 10.58 -0.11
N LYS A 143 -29.89 10.79 -0.11
CA LYS A 143 -30.55 11.64 -1.10
C LYS A 143 -30.16 13.10 -0.97
N GLU A 144 -30.07 13.62 0.27
CA GLU A 144 -29.62 14.99 0.53
C GLU A 144 -28.18 15.21 0.04
N PHE A 145 -27.28 14.23 0.34
CA PHE A 145 -25.92 14.26 -0.17
C PHE A 145 -25.88 14.23 -1.71
N ALA A 146 -26.64 13.34 -2.33
CA ALA A 146 -26.72 13.23 -3.78
C ALA A 146 -27.32 14.49 -4.44
N ALA A 147 -28.27 15.17 -3.78
CA ALA A 147 -28.80 16.44 -4.26
C ALA A 147 -27.71 17.54 -4.31
N ARG A 148 -26.72 17.48 -3.39
CA ARG A 148 -25.62 18.45 -3.34
C ARG A 148 -24.47 18.12 -4.31
N TYR A 149 -24.10 16.85 -4.40
CA TYR A 149 -22.88 16.44 -5.14
C TYR A 149 -23.17 15.65 -6.42
N GLY A 150 -24.44 15.36 -6.70
CA GLY A 150 -24.88 14.55 -7.84
C GLY A 150 -24.72 13.04 -7.61
N TYR A 151 -25.45 12.25 -8.39
CA TYR A 151 -25.21 10.81 -8.53
C TYR A 151 -24.08 10.53 -9.52
N PRO A 152 -23.44 9.33 -9.47
CA PRO A 152 -23.60 8.27 -8.48
C PRO A 152 -22.91 8.57 -7.15
N VAL A 153 -23.40 7.91 -6.10
CA VAL A 153 -22.81 7.94 -4.75
C VAL A 153 -22.46 6.52 -4.32
N ALA A 154 -21.54 6.36 -3.38
CA ALA A 154 -21.11 5.07 -2.88
C ALA A 154 -21.27 4.97 -1.36
N LEU A 155 -21.93 3.92 -0.91
CA LEU A 155 -21.90 3.46 0.47
C LEU A 155 -20.71 2.50 0.63
N LYS A 156 -19.82 2.80 1.56
CA LYS A 156 -18.59 2.03 1.81
C LYS A 156 -18.58 1.54 3.24
N ARG A 157 -18.35 0.25 3.44
CA ARG A 157 -18.15 -0.34 4.76
C ARG A 157 -16.78 0.05 5.31
N THR A 158 -16.70 0.39 6.59
CA THR A 158 -15.46 0.79 7.25
C THR A 158 -14.50 -0.39 7.48
N ASP A 159 -15.01 -1.64 7.51
CA ASP A 159 -14.22 -2.87 7.59
C ASP A 159 -13.82 -3.42 6.21
N GLY A 160 -14.25 -2.78 5.12
CA GLY A 160 -13.96 -3.17 3.75
C GLY A 160 -12.59 -2.66 3.29
N GLY A 161 -11.76 -3.54 2.74
CA GLY A 161 -10.49 -3.21 2.08
C GLY A 161 -10.45 -3.69 0.64
N GLY A 162 -9.63 -3.03 -0.22
CA GLY A 162 -9.45 -3.45 -1.60
C GLY A 162 -10.73 -3.45 -2.46
N GLY A 163 -11.63 -2.49 -2.23
CA GLY A 163 -12.88 -2.36 -2.99
C GLY A 163 -14.01 -3.31 -2.59
N ARG A 164 -13.84 -4.11 -1.57
CA ARG A 164 -14.90 -4.97 -1.02
C ARG A 164 -15.80 -4.17 -0.09
N GLY A 165 -17.13 -4.40 -0.13
CA GLY A 165 -18.11 -3.71 0.70
C GLY A 165 -18.46 -2.30 0.20
N ILE A 166 -18.40 -2.06 -1.12
CA ILE A 166 -18.85 -0.84 -1.79
C ILE A 166 -20.15 -1.12 -2.51
N THR A 167 -21.18 -0.31 -2.22
CA THR A 167 -22.45 -0.29 -2.96
C THR A 167 -22.61 1.05 -3.65
N VAL A 168 -22.62 1.04 -4.98
CA VAL A 168 -22.80 2.27 -5.80
C VAL A 168 -24.27 2.44 -6.11
N LEU A 169 -24.79 3.66 -5.92
CA LEU A 169 -26.20 4.03 -6.14
C LEU A 169 -26.26 5.15 -7.16
N TYR A 170 -27.12 5.00 -8.16
CA TYR A 170 -27.18 5.87 -9.33
C TYR A 170 -28.38 6.83 -9.33
N ASN A 171 -29.36 6.57 -8.47
CA ASN A 171 -30.61 7.36 -8.39
C ASN A 171 -31.34 7.13 -7.06
N ASP A 172 -32.40 7.91 -6.83
CA ASP A 172 -33.22 7.83 -5.63
C ASP A 172 -33.93 6.48 -5.46
N ASP A 173 -34.34 5.86 -6.55
CA ASP A 173 -35.05 4.56 -6.50
C ASP A 173 -34.11 3.45 -5.99
N GLU A 174 -32.85 3.49 -6.40
CA GLU A 174 -31.82 2.57 -5.89
C GLU A 174 -31.51 2.80 -4.42
N VAL A 175 -31.53 4.06 -3.97
CA VAL A 175 -31.37 4.40 -2.53
C VAL A 175 -32.52 3.82 -1.70
N ASP A 176 -33.77 3.89 -2.21
CA ASP A 176 -34.96 3.39 -1.51
C ASP A 176 -35.02 1.86 -1.43
N THR A 177 -34.34 1.18 -2.32
CA THR A 177 -34.42 -0.30 -2.45
C THR A 177 -33.15 -1.03 -2.06
N THR A 178 -32.07 -0.31 -1.72
CA THR A 178 -30.79 -0.95 -1.40
C THR A 178 -30.85 -1.68 -0.04
N PRO A 179 -30.49 -2.98 0.00
CA PRO A 179 -30.38 -3.68 1.28
C PRO A 179 -29.20 -3.18 2.13
N ALA A 180 -28.27 -2.45 1.53
CA ALA A 180 -27.08 -1.93 2.22
C ALA A 180 -27.44 -1.01 3.39
N LEU A 181 -28.52 -0.24 3.32
CA LEU A 181 -28.99 0.60 4.42
C LEU A 181 -29.70 -0.21 5.52
N ASP A 182 -30.40 -1.29 5.16
CA ASP A 182 -31.15 -2.13 6.09
C ASP A 182 -30.22 -2.99 6.96
N GLU A 183 -29.12 -3.49 6.40
CA GLU A 183 -28.14 -4.31 7.10
C GLU A 183 -27.54 -3.61 8.34
N PHE A 184 -27.43 -2.27 8.31
CA PHE A 184 -26.83 -1.48 9.39
C PHE A 184 -27.84 -0.94 10.40
N GLN A 185 -29.13 -0.89 10.05
CA GLN A 185 -30.21 -0.58 11.01
C GLN A 185 -30.42 -1.72 12.01
N THR A 186 -30.05 -2.94 11.66
CA THR A 186 -30.26 -4.16 12.48
C THR A 186 -29.05 -4.59 13.29
N ALA A 187 -27.89 -3.93 13.13
CA ALA A 187 -26.67 -4.28 13.86
C ALA A 187 -26.82 -3.96 15.36
N THR A 188 -27.00 -5.01 16.16
CA THR A 188 -27.09 -4.91 17.64
C THR A 188 -25.73 -4.50 18.21
N PRO A 189 -25.65 -3.44 19.04
CA PRO A 189 -24.41 -3.09 19.73
C PRO A 189 -24.02 -4.22 20.70
N GLY A 190 -22.85 -4.84 20.53
CA GLY A 190 -22.30 -5.76 21.53
C GLY A 190 -21.73 -7.09 21.05
N THR A 191 -21.60 -7.36 19.77
CA THR A 191 -20.82 -8.51 19.29
C THR A 191 -19.34 -8.15 19.22
N ALA A 192 -18.49 -9.02 19.75
CA ALA A 192 -17.04 -8.86 19.81
C ALA A 192 -16.41 -8.74 18.40
N GLY A 193 -16.07 -7.52 18.02
CA GLY A 193 -15.53 -7.12 16.73
C GLY A 193 -16.10 -5.75 16.44
N GLY A 194 -15.27 -4.70 16.35
CA GLY A 194 -15.67 -3.29 16.28
C GLY A 194 -16.92 -3.03 15.45
N THR A 195 -17.65 -1.97 15.80
CA THR A 195 -18.90 -1.61 15.14
C THR A 195 -18.59 -1.29 13.67
N VAL A 196 -18.98 -2.19 12.78
CA VAL A 196 -18.91 -1.94 11.35
C VAL A 196 -19.91 -0.84 11.01
N THR A 197 -19.44 0.25 10.41
CA THR A 197 -20.27 1.37 9.97
C THR A 197 -20.17 1.53 8.47
N GLN A 198 -21.09 2.30 7.88
CA GLN A 198 -21.01 2.73 6.48
C GLN A 198 -20.76 4.22 6.42
N ILE A 199 -19.88 4.60 5.51
CA ILE A 199 -19.65 5.99 5.10
C ILE A 199 -20.24 6.21 3.72
N LEU A 200 -20.60 7.45 3.41
CA LEU A 200 -21.13 7.85 2.13
C LEU A 200 -20.13 8.75 1.41
N GLU A 201 -19.83 8.43 0.17
CA GLU A 201 -18.95 9.26 -0.66
C GLU A 201 -19.52 9.48 -2.06
N LYS A 202 -19.12 10.57 -2.68
CA LYS A 202 -19.31 10.76 -4.12
C LYS A 202 -18.55 9.68 -4.86
N PHE A 203 -19.23 8.93 -5.73
CA PHE A 203 -18.56 7.98 -6.60
C PHE A 203 -18.09 8.73 -7.85
N ILE A 204 -16.77 8.90 -7.95
CA ILE A 204 -16.15 9.58 -9.08
C ILE A 204 -16.08 8.60 -10.26
N THR A 205 -16.82 8.89 -11.30
CA THR A 205 -16.77 8.16 -12.58
C THR A 205 -15.76 8.83 -13.51
N HIS A 206 -15.19 8.04 -14.43
CA HIS A 206 -14.26 8.56 -15.46
C HIS A 206 -13.08 9.35 -14.86
N ALA A 207 -12.52 8.85 -13.78
CA ALA A 207 -11.33 9.40 -13.19
C ALA A 207 -10.11 8.52 -13.50
N ARG A 208 -8.96 9.17 -13.64
CA ARG A 208 -7.66 8.50 -13.58
C ARG A 208 -7.25 8.35 -12.13
N HIS A 209 -6.70 7.19 -11.80
CA HIS A 209 -6.04 6.95 -10.53
C HIS A 209 -4.57 7.34 -10.68
N VAL A 210 -4.22 8.51 -10.19
CA VAL A 210 -2.85 9.02 -10.24
C VAL A 210 -2.28 9.09 -8.84
N GLU A 211 -0.99 8.85 -8.72
CA GLU A 211 -0.34 8.81 -7.42
C GLU A 211 1.07 9.39 -7.45
N THR A 212 1.57 9.77 -6.29
CA THR A 212 2.92 10.29 -6.11
C THR A 212 3.73 9.37 -5.22
N GLN A 213 4.90 8.95 -5.69
CA GLN A 213 5.90 8.28 -4.86
C GLN A 213 6.66 9.31 -4.07
N CYS A 214 6.46 9.35 -2.77
CA CYS A 214 7.00 10.37 -1.90
C CYS A 214 8.12 9.83 -1.00
N ALA A 215 9.04 10.70 -0.62
CA ALA A 215 10.02 10.48 0.42
C ALA A 215 10.23 11.76 1.25
N ARG A 216 10.35 11.62 2.58
CA ARG A 216 10.64 12.75 3.48
C ARG A 216 11.56 12.32 4.61
N ASP A 217 12.57 13.15 4.90
CA ASP A 217 13.49 12.91 6.00
C ASP A 217 13.08 13.62 7.31
N ALA A 218 13.77 13.29 8.39
CA ALA A 218 13.55 13.91 9.71
C ALA A 218 13.96 15.40 9.78
N PHE A 219 14.60 15.93 8.75
CA PHE A 219 15.02 17.33 8.66
C PHE A 219 14.03 18.19 7.88
N GLY A 220 12.94 17.58 7.38
CA GLY A 220 11.89 18.26 6.63
C GLY A 220 12.13 18.33 5.12
N ASN A 221 13.19 17.72 4.59
CA ASN A 221 13.36 17.62 3.16
C ASN A 221 12.33 16.63 2.59
N PHE A 222 11.57 17.06 1.61
CA PHE A 222 10.53 16.30 0.95
C PHE A 222 10.78 16.26 -0.56
N ALA A 223 10.52 15.11 -1.17
CA ALA A 223 10.56 14.95 -2.62
C ALA A 223 9.48 14.00 -3.11
N VAL A 224 8.98 14.26 -4.31
CA VAL A 224 8.26 13.30 -5.14
C VAL A 224 9.27 12.66 -6.08
N VAL A 225 9.45 11.35 -5.95
CA VAL A 225 10.40 10.57 -6.77
C VAL A 225 9.88 10.43 -8.18
N SER A 226 8.59 10.12 -8.33
CA SER A 226 7.86 10.12 -9.59
C SER A 226 6.36 10.18 -9.34
N THR A 227 5.60 10.45 -10.40
CA THR A 227 4.16 10.17 -10.45
C THR A 227 3.92 8.79 -11.06
N ARG A 228 2.76 8.19 -10.80
CA ARG A 228 2.30 6.97 -11.46
C ARG A 228 0.84 7.09 -11.87
N ASP A 229 0.49 6.42 -12.96
CA ASP A 229 -0.91 6.15 -13.35
C ASP A 229 -1.22 4.68 -13.06
N CYS A 230 -2.22 4.47 -12.23
CA CYS A 230 -2.69 3.15 -11.81
C CYS A 230 -4.17 2.94 -12.15
N THR A 231 -4.65 3.58 -13.21
CA THR A 231 -6.06 3.58 -13.61
C THR A 231 -6.52 2.18 -14.08
N LEU A 232 -5.61 1.40 -14.65
CA LEU A 232 -5.93 0.08 -15.18
C LEU A 232 -6.06 -0.93 -14.05
N GLN A 233 -7.31 -1.12 -13.61
CA GLN A 233 -7.66 -1.95 -12.46
C GLN A 233 -8.75 -2.97 -12.82
N ARG A 234 -8.79 -4.07 -12.06
CA ARG A 234 -9.90 -5.00 -12.08
C ARG A 234 -10.37 -5.25 -10.64
N ARG A 235 -11.66 -5.02 -10.38
CA ARG A 235 -12.25 -5.12 -9.03
C ARG A 235 -11.46 -4.31 -7.98
N ASN A 236 -11.04 -3.10 -8.37
CA ASN A 236 -10.22 -2.17 -7.57
C ASN A 236 -8.82 -2.71 -7.21
N GLN A 237 -8.32 -3.70 -7.95
CA GLN A 237 -6.92 -4.14 -7.86
C GLN A 237 -6.18 -3.64 -9.09
N LYS A 238 -5.05 -2.99 -8.88
CA LYS A 238 -4.14 -2.51 -9.92
C LYS A 238 -3.63 -3.70 -10.74
N LEU A 239 -3.62 -3.59 -12.05
CA LEU A 239 -3.12 -4.62 -12.97
C LEU A 239 -1.95 -4.13 -13.83
N LEU A 240 -1.96 -2.84 -14.13
CA LEU A 240 -0.91 -2.16 -14.87
C LEU A 240 -0.68 -0.80 -14.23
N GLU A 241 0.57 -0.50 -13.97
CA GLU A 241 1.05 0.76 -13.43
C GLU A 241 2.10 1.36 -14.35
N GLU A 242 2.05 2.68 -14.52
CA GLU A 242 2.90 3.41 -15.46
C GLU A 242 3.54 4.62 -14.78
N ALA A 243 4.85 4.81 -14.97
CA ALA A 243 5.58 5.96 -14.47
C ALA A 243 6.44 6.61 -15.58
N PRO A 244 6.54 7.96 -15.58
CA PRO A 244 5.67 8.89 -14.87
C PRO A 244 4.24 8.81 -15.39
N ALA A 245 3.26 9.28 -14.62
CA ALA A 245 1.86 9.32 -15.08
C ALA A 245 1.76 10.13 -16.39
N PRO A 246 1.32 9.52 -17.51
CA PRO A 246 1.36 10.18 -18.81
C PRO A 246 0.28 11.27 -18.93
N PHE A 247 0.52 12.25 -19.78
CA PHE A 247 -0.46 13.29 -20.18
C PHE A 247 -1.09 14.07 -19.02
N LEU A 248 -0.37 14.23 -17.90
CA LEU A 248 -0.80 15.12 -16.83
C LEU A 248 -0.53 16.58 -17.26
N PRO A 249 -1.51 17.48 -17.11
CA PRO A 249 -1.27 18.91 -17.22
C PRO A 249 -0.27 19.38 -16.14
N ALA A 250 0.61 20.30 -16.49
CA ALA A 250 1.67 20.75 -15.58
C ALA A 250 1.14 21.35 -14.25
N ASP A 251 -0.02 22.01 -14.29
CA ASP A 251 -0.67 22.54 -13.09
C ASP A 251 -1.25 21.44 -12.19
N ILE A 252 -1.68 20.31 -12.76
CA ILE A 252 -2.13 19.13 -12.02
C ILE A 252 -0.94 18.44 -11.39
N GLU A 253 0.16 18.26 -12.12
CA GLU A 253 1.38 17.68 -11.58
C GLU A 253 1.92 18.51 -10.40
N GLN A 254 1.93 19.83 -10.52
CA GLN A 254 2.30 20.73 -9.45
C GLN A 254 1.37 20.62 -8.22
N LYS A 255 0.06 20.49 -8.43
CA LYS A 255 -0.91 20.27 -7.34
C LYS A 255 -0.70 18.93 -6.66
N LEU A 256 -0.41 17.86 -7.41
CA LEU A 256 -0.09 16.55 -6.85
C LEU A 256 1.11 16.62 -5.91
N VAL A 257 2.20 17.26 -6.35
CA VAL A 257 3.42 17.45 -5.54
C VAL A 257 3.12 18.26 -4.28
N GLU A 258 2.41 19.39 -4.42
CA GLU A 258 2.10 20.27 -3.30
C GLU A 258 1.15 19.61 -2.28
N ASN A 259 0.11 18.94 -2.74
CA ASN A 259 -0.84 18.23 -1.89
C ASN A 259 -0.14 17.10 -1.11
N SER A 260 0.71 16.33 -1.78
CA SER A 260 1.48 15.26 -1.14
C SER A 260 2.44 15.81 -0.09
N ARG A 261 3.10 16.94 -0.36
CA ARG A 261 3.96 17.62 0.60
C ARG A 261 3.18 18.03 1.85
N ARG A 262 2.02 18.67 1.68
CA ARG A 262 1.16 19.11 2.80
C ARG A 262 0.69 17.94 3.66
N LEU A 263 0.30 16.81 3.05
CA LEU A 263 -0.10 15.61 3.78
C LEU A 263 1.04 15.05 4.63
N PHE A 264 2.25 14.95 4.08
CA PHE A 264 3.41 14.45 4.79
C PHE A 264 3.86 15.40 5.91
N GLU A 265 3.80 16.71 5.68
CA GLU A 265 4.12 17.72 6.69
C GLU A 265 3.11 17.71 7.84
N ALA A 266 1.82 17.55 7.56
CA ALA A 266 0.75 17.58 8.56
C ALA A 266 0.93 16.52 9.66
N VAL A 267 1.51 15.37 9.33
CA VAL A 267 1.74 14.27 10.28
C VAL A 267 3.22 14.05 10.62
N ASN A 268 4.08 14.98 10.25
CA ASN A 268 5.53 14.83 10.40
C ASN A 268 6.06 13.49 9.86
N TYR A 269 5.54 13.07 8.72
CA TYR A 269 5.93 11.81 8.09
C TYR A 269 7.44 11.77 7.84
N VAL A 270 8.08 10.66 8.21
CA VAL A 270 9.47 10.35 7.86
C VAL A 270 9.50 8.96 7.27
N GLY A 271 10.00 8.84 6.05
CA GLY A 271 10.01 7.57 5.32
C GLY A 271 9.62 7.73 3.86
N VAL A 272 9.40 6.60 3.23
CA VAL A 272 8.85 6.47 1.87
C VAL A 272 7.37 6.12 1.98
N GLY A 273 6.54 6.75 1.17
CA GLY A 273 5.09 6.47 1.11
C GLY A 273 4.50 6.96 -0.20
N THR A 274 3.23 6.68 -0.41
CA THR A 274 2.51 7.05 -1.64
C THR A 274 1.22 7.78 -1.29
N CYS A 275 0.98 8.91 -1.96
CA CYS A 275 -0.31 9.59 -1.91
C CYS A 275 -1.09 9.28 -3.19
N GLU A 276 -2.31 8.79 -3.05
CA GLU A 276 -3.21 8.42 -4.14
C GLU A 276 -4.29 9.46 -4.35
N PHE A 277 -4.58 9.75 -5.62
CA PHE A 277 -5.56 10.76 -6.02
C PHE A 277 -6.42 10.26 -7.18
N LEU A 278 -7.63 10.78 -7.26
CA LEU A 278 -8.49 10.68 -8.44
C LEU A 278 -8.43 11.99 -9.22
N TYR A 279 -8.07 11.91 -10.49
CA TYR A 279 -8.02 13.04 -11.40
C TYR A 279 -9.08 12.87 -12.49
N THR A 280 -9.97 13.87 -12.63
CA THR A 280 -11.05 13.87 -13.62
C THR A 280 -10.73 14.75 -14.83
N ASP A 281 -11.34 14.46 -15.98
CA ASP A 281 -11.17 15.22 -17.23
C ASP A 281 -11.59 16.70 -17.08
N GLU A 282 -12.51 17.00 -16.14
CA GLU A 282 -12.91 18.36 -15.81
C GLU A 282 -11.88 19.10 -14.94
N GLY A 283 -10.75 18.47 -14.63
CA GLY A 283 -9.67 19.07 -13.85
C GLY A 283 -9.84 18.92 -12.33
N GLY A 284 -10.81 18.13 -11.86
CA GLY A 284 -10.96 17.77 -10.45
C GLY A 284 -9.81 16.88 -9.99
N LEU A 285 -9.21 17.22 -8.85
CA LEU A 285 -8.17 16.42 -8.20
C LEU A 285 -8.59 16.15 -6.76
N TRP A 286 -8.83 14.88 -6.45
CA TRP A 286 -9.37 14.45 -5.17
C TRP A 286 -8.41 13.50 -4.46
N PHE A 287 -8.08 13.79 -3.23
CA PHE A 287 -7.31 12.89 -2.38
C PHE A 287 -8.12 11.62 -2.09
N LEU A 288 -7.46 10.47 -2.22
CA LEU A 288 -8.06 9.17 -1.97
C LEU A 288 -7.52 8.55 -0.67
N GLU A 289 -6.21 8.31 -0.61
CA GLU A 289 -5.54 7.74 0.57
C GLU A 289 -4.02 7.96 0.54
N VAL A 290 -3.38 7.68 1.67
CA VAL A 290 -1.92 7.53 1.75
C VAL A 290 -1.61 6.09 2.13
N ASN A 291 -0.67 5.49 1.39
CA ASN A 291 -0.09 4.21 1.79
C ASN A 291 1.22 4.48 2.54
N PRO A 292 1.25 4.31 3.88
CA PRO A 292 2.41 4.67 4.71
C PRO A 292 3.50 3.58 4.68
N ARG A 293 3.83 3.10 3.50
CA ARG A 293 4.77 2.00 3.23
C ARG A 293 5.26 2.03 1.79
N LEU A 294 6.18 1.14 1.48
CA LEU A 294 6.52 0.80 0.10
C LEU A 294 5.30 0.14 -0.58
N GLN A 295 5.10 0.38 -1.86
CA GLN A 295 4.05 -0.26 -2.65
C GLN A 295 4.62 -1.30 -3.64
N VAL A 296 3.75 -2.18 -4.18
CA VAL A 296 4.15 -3.17 -5.19
C VAL A 296 4.77 -2.47 -6.39
N GLU A 297 4.11 -1.45 -6.88
CA GLU A 297 4.46 -0.64 -8.06
C GLU A 297 5.62 0.35 -7.86
N HIS A 298 6.38 0.21 -6.76
CA HIS A 298 7.58 1.04 -6.54
C HIS A 298 8.61 0.87 -7.66
N CYS A 299 8.63 -0.29 -8.30
CA CYS A 299 9.59 -0.64 -9.33
C CYS A 299 9.56 0.32 -10.52
N VAL A 300 8.38 0.74 -11.01
CA VAL A 300 8.31 1.69 -12.12
C VAL A 300 8.87 3.07 -11.75
N SER A 301 8.71 3.49 -10.50
CA SER A 301 9.31 4.73 -10.01
C SER A 301 10.82 4.65 -9.94
N GLU A 302 11.37 3.51 -9.53
CA GLU A 302 12.81 3.27 -9.49
C GLU A 302 13.42 3.30 -10.89
N GLU A 303 12.78 2.64 -11.87
CA GLU A 303 13.28 2.59 -13.26
C GLU A 303 13.37 3.97 -13.90
N VAL A 304 12.41 4.87 -13.66
CA VAL A 304 12.42 6.20 -14.28
C VAL A 304 13.23 7.23 -13.51
N SER A 305 13.51 6.99 -12.22
CA SER A 305 14.29 7.92 -11.38
C SER A 305 15.74 7.49 -11.17
N GLY A 306 16.08 6.23 -11.47
CA GLY A 306 17.37 5.64 -11.14
C GLY A 306 17.62 5.53 -9.62
N THR A 307 16.56 5.54 -8.82
CA THR A 307 16.63 5.60 -7.35
C THR A 307 16.20 4.26 -6.75
N ASP A 308 16.98 3.70 -5.85
CA ASP A 308 16.57 2.56 -5.02
C ASP A 308 15.76 3.06 -3.82
N LEU A 309 14.44 2.83 -3.83
CA LEU A 309 13.53 3.27 -2.77
C LEU A 309 13.73 2.52 -1.46
N VAL A 310 14.19 1.27 -1.51
CA VAL A 310 14.56 0.51 -0.30
C VAL A 310 15.83 1.09 0.31
N ASP A 311 16.83 1.50 -0.48
CA ASP A 311 18.01 2.20 0.04
C ASP A 311 17.62 3.53 0.69
N ILE A 312 16.68 4.30 0.09
CA ILE A 312 16.13 5.49 0.73
C ILE A 312 15.50 5.15 2.08
N GLN A 313 14.67 4.12 2.16
CA GLN A 313 14.05 3.71 3.44
C GLN A 313 15.10 3.39 4.50
N LEU A 314 16.15 2.64 4.14
CA LEU A 314 17.25 2.31 5.05
C LEU A 314 18.01 3.55 5.51
N ARG A 315 18.35 4.47 4.59
CA ARG A 315 19.02 5.74 4.92
C ARG A 315 18.20 6.61 5.87
N LEU A 316 16.89 6.71 5.61
CA LEU A 316 16.01 7.49 6.46
C LEU A 316 15.87 6.88 7.87
N ALA A 317 15.79 5.53 7.95
CA ALA A 317 15.79 4.81 9.22
C ALA A 317 17.11 4.95 10.01
N GLU A 318 18.23 5.15 9.32
CA GLU A 318 19.54 5.49 9.92
C GLU A 318 19.65 6.96 10.37
N GLY A 319 18.62 7.77 10.13
CA GLY A 319 18.58 9.20 10.44
C GLY A 319 19.36 10.08 9.45
N GLN A 320 19.61 9.57 8.24
CA GLN A 320 20.29 10.34 7.19
C GLN A 320 19.33 11.31 6.50
N ARG A 321 19.89 12.29 5.81
CA ARG A 321 19.13 13.19 4.95
C ARG A 321 18.72 12.47 3.66
N LEU A 322 17.57 12.88 3.12
CA LEU A 322 17.15 12.48 1.78
C LEU A 322 18.24 12.87 0.77
N PRO A 323 18.70 11.94 -0.06
CA PRO A 323 19.68 12.26 -1.09
C PRO A 323 19.06 13.20 -2.15
N GLN A 324 19.91 13.90 -2.88
CA GLN A 324 19.45 14.60 -4.07
C GLN A 324 18.95 13.55 -5.08
N LEU A 325 17.73 13.72 -5.57
CA LEU A 325 17.14 12.87 -6.58
C LEU A 325 17.44 13.43 -7.97
N GLU A 326 17.71 12.55 -8.91
CA GLU A 326 17.84 12.92 -10.30
C GLU A 326 16.46 13.15 -10.95
N PRO A 327 16.37 13.99 -11.99
CA PRO A 327 15.14 14.17 -12.73
C PRO A 327 14.68 12.84 -13.36
N VAL A 328 13.37 12.62 -13.34
CA VAL A 328 12.73 11.46 -14.00
C VAL A 328 13.09 11.42 -15.48
N GLN A 329 13.50 10.24 -15.96
CA GLN A 329 13.88 10.00 -17.36
C GLN A 329 13.20 8.75 -17.90
N GLY A 330 12.77 8.83 -19.14
CA GLY A 330 12.16 7.69 -19.82
C GLY A 330 10.77 7.37 -19.32
N HIS A 331 10.42 6.10 -19.40
CA HIS A 331 9.10 5.59 -19.13
C HIS A 331 9.17 4.13 -18.69
N SER A 332 8.35 3.74 -17.72
CA SER A 332 8.30 2.37 -17.23
C SER A 332 6.85 1.93 -17.04
N ILE A 333 6.59 0.65 -17.36
CA ILE A 333 5.29 0.03 -17.19
C ILE A 333 5.48 -1.28 -16.43
N GLU A 334 4.70 -1.45 -15.36
CA GLU A 334 4.61 -2.69 -14.59
C GLU A 334 3.34 -3.46 -14.95
N LEU A 335 3.45 -4.77 -15.00
CA LEU A 335 2.34 -5.69 -15.16
C LEU A 335 2.34 -6.68 -14.00
N ARG A 336 1.25 -6.77 -13.28
CA ARG A 336 1.07 -7.77 -12.22
C ARG A 336 0.64 -9.10 -12.81
N ILE A 337 1.44 -10.14 -12.60
CA ILE A 337 1.13 -11.50 -13.02
C ILE A 337 0.57 -12.26 -11.82
N THR A 338 -0.69 -12.67 -11.93
CA THR A 338 -1.43 -13.36 -10.88
C THR A 338 -1.86 -14.77 -11.33
N CYS A 339 -1.97 -15.71 -10.36
CA CYS A 339 -2.46 -17.06 -10.62
C CYS A 339 -3.99 -17.07 -10.61
N GLU A 340 -4.60 -17.07 -11.78
CA GLU A 340 -6.05 -16.97 -11.96
C GLU A 340 -6.55 -17.94 -13.04
N ASP A 341 -7.80 -18.39 -12.92
CA ASP A 341 -8.46 -19.25 -13.90
C ASP A 341 -9.41 -18.42 -14.77
N PRO A 342 -9.07 -18.19 -16.05
CA PRO A 342 -9.94 -17.45 -16.98
C PRO A 342 -11.31 -18.11 -17.22
N SER A 343 -11.39 -19.45 -17.10
CA SER A 343 -12.65 -20.18 -17.29
C SER A 343 -13.63 -19.99 -16.12
N ARG A 344 -13.12 -19.55 -14.97
CA ARG A 344 -13.89 -19.30 -13.74
C ARG A 344 -13.93 -17.81 -13.38
N ALA A 345 -14.15 -16.98 -14.37
CA ALA A 345 -14.22 -15.50 -14.21
C ALA A 345 -12.98 -14.92 -13.50
N LEU A 346 -11.80 -15.43 -13.81
CA LEU A 346 -10.54 -15.02 -13.20
C LEU A 346 -10.52 -15.20 -11.67
N ALA A 347 -11.10 -16.29 -11.19
CA ALA A 347 -10.98 -16.66 -9.78
C ALA A 347 -9.54 -17.06 -9.47
N PRO A 348 -9.00 -16.68 -8.28
CA PRO A 348 -7.70 -17.17 -7.83
C PRO A 348 -7.63 -18.70 -7.92
N THR A 349 -6.51 -19.21 -8.37
CA THR A 349 -6.27 -20.65 -8.48
C THR A 349 -4.99 -21.05 -7.76
N THR A 350 -4.94 -22.31 -7.34
CA THR A 350 -3.79 -22.93 -6.68
C THR A 350 -3.23 -24.04 -7.56
N GLY A 351 -2.00 -24.44 -7.32
CA GLY A 351 -1.36 -25.54 -8.05
C GLY A 351 0.15 -25.44 -8.05
N THR A 352 0.78 -26.44 -8.64
CA THR A 352 2.24 -26.50 -8.76
C THR A 352 2.68 -25.77 -10.03
N ILE A 353 3.71 -24.92 -9.91
CA ILE A 353 4.33 -24.23 -11.05
C ILE A 353 5.14 -25.25 -11.86
N THR A 354 4.68 -25.60 -13.03
CA THR A 354 5.32 -26.59 -13.91
C THR A 354 6.30 -25.99 -14.93
N GLY A 355 6.22 -24.67 -15.14
CA GLY A 355 7.12 -23.96 -16.07
C GLY A 355 7.00 -22.46 -15.87
N VAL A 356 8.14 -21.77 -15.97
CA VAL A 356 8.24 -20.30 -15.92
C VAL A 356 9.23 -19.87 -16.99
N HIS A 357 8.78 -18.94 -17.84
CA HIS A 357 9.63 -18.29 -18.82
C HIS A 357 9.43 -16.77 -18.71
N TRP A 358 10.30 -16.15 -17.91
CA TRP A 358 10.28 -14.71 -17.78
C TRP A 358 10.91 -14.06 -19.01
N PRO A 359 10.33 -12.96 -19.51
CA PRO A 359 11.00 -12.17 -20.53
C PRO A 359 12.32 -11.63 -19.96
N ALA A 360 13.30 -11.51 -20.83
CA ALA A 360 14.61 -10.97 -20.48
C ALA A 360 15.13 -10.08 -21.60
N GLY A 361 16.02 -9.17 -21.27
CA GLY A 361 16.66 -8.27 -22.23
C GLY A 361 16.80 -6.87 -21.67
N HIS A 362 17.34 -5.97 -22.51
CA HIS A 362 17.51 -4.58 -22.13
C HIS A 362 16.14 -3.91 -21.85
N GLY A 363 16.02 -3.25 -20.71
CA GLY A 363 14.77 -2.57 -20.30
C GLY A 363 13.69 -3.51 -19.75
N VAL A 364 14.03 -4.77 -19.44
CA VAL A 364 13.11 -5.71 -18.79
C VAL A 364 13.61 -6.01 -17.38
N ARG A 365 12.79 -5.69 -16.39
CA ARG A 365 12.97 -6.04 -14.98
C ARG A 365 11.89 -7.03 -14.56
N VAL A 366 12.27 -8.04 -13.82
CA VAL A 366 11.33 -9.04 -13.29
C VAL A 366 11.53 -9.15 -11.78
N GLU A 367 10.50 -8.85 -11.04
CA GLU A 367 10.40 -9.16 -9.61
C GLU A 367 9.52 -10.39 -9.44
N SER A 368 10.12 -11.48 -9.00
CA SER A 368 9.45 -12.76 -8.88
C SER A 368 9.98 -13.53 -7.69
N GLY A 369 9.09 -14.08 -6.91
CA GLY A 369 9.41 -14.96 -5.76
C GLY A 369 9.05 -16.42 -6.00
N ILE A 370 8.79 -16.83 -7.26
CA ILE A 370 8.41 -18.20 -7.61
C ILE A 370 9.45 -18.88 -8.50
N ALA A 371 9.54 -20.20 -8.36
CA ALA A 371 10.34 -21.08 -9.21
C ALA A 371 9.52 -22.28 -9.69
N VAL A 372 10.07 -23.01 -10.67
CA VAL A 372 9.49 -24.27 -11.11
C VAL A 372 9.53 -25.29 -9.94
N GLY A 373 8.38 -25.89 -9.65
CA GLY A 373 8.20 -26.80 -8.53
C GLY A 373 7.53 -26.17 -7.31
N ASP A 374 7.47 -24.85 -7.22
CA ASP A 374 6.76 -24.18 -6.12
C ASP A 374 5.25 -24.40 -6.19
N GLU A 375 4.62 -24.43 -5.04
CA GLU A 375 3.16 -24.52 -4.93
C GLU A 375 2.56 -23.13 -4.65
N VAL A 376 1.60 -22.76 -5.48
CA VAL A 376 0.71 -21.63 -5.20
C VAL A 376 -0.37 -22.11 -4.26
N THR A 377 -0.36 -21.60 -3.04
CA THR A 377 -1.28 -21.99 -1.97
C THR A 377 -2.40 -20.96 -1.78
N PRO A 378 -3.52 -21.30 -1.11
CA PRO A 378 -4.56 -20.34 -0.80
C PRO A 378 -4.27 -19.48 0.43
N PHE A 379 -3.09 -19.62 1.04
CA PHE A 379 -2.77 -19.00 2.33
C PHE A 379 -2.12 -17.61 2.20
N PHE A 380 -1.61 -17.29 1.01
CA PHE A 380 -0.86 -16.05 0.76
C PHE A 380 -1.28 -15.40 -0.56
#